data_6971a90f599d881f6dc932a130a9398e
#
_entry.id   6971a90f599d881f6dc932a130a9398e
#
_cell.length_a   1.000
_cell.length_b   1.000
_cell.length_c   1.000
_cell.angle_alpha   90.00
_cell.angle_beta   90.00
_cell.angle_gamma   90.00
#
_symmetry.space_group_name_H-M   'P 1'
#
loop_
_entity.id
_entity.type
_entity.pdbx_description
1 polymer ?
#
loop_
_entity_poly.entity_id
_entity_poly.type
_entity_poly.pdbx_seq_one_letter_code
_entity_poly.pdbx_strand_id
1 'polypeptide(L)'
;MKIAIVGTGYVGLVSGTCFAEIGVNVTCVDTNKEKIESLQKGNIPIYENGLEEMVLRNMKAKRLKFTTSLESCLDDVEVIFSAVGTPPDEDGSADLKYVLEVARTIGRNMKQYKLVVTKSTVPVGTASKVRAVIQEELDKRGVKVDFDVASNPEFLKEGNAISDFMSPDRVVVGVESARAEKLMSKLYKPFLLNNFRVIFMDIPSAEMTKYAANSMLATRISFMNDIANLCEIVGADVNMVRSGIGSDTRIGRKFLYPGIGYGGSCFPKDVKALIKTAEQNGYSMRVLSAVEEVNEQQKSVLFEKLKKQFNGDLQGKTVALWGLAFKPETDDMREAPALVLIDKLLEAGCRVRAYDPAAVQECKRRIGEKIYYACDMYDAVLDADVLLLVTEWKEFRLPSWAVIKKTMAQQIVLDGRNIYDKKEMEELGFVYHCIGK
;
A
#
# COMPACT_ATOMS: atom_id res chain seq x y z
N MET A 1 -14.07 10.30 -24.47
CA MET A 1 -13.99 8.85 -24.24
C MET A 1 -14.84 8.53 -23.02
N LYS A 2 -15.53 7.39 -23.01
CA LYS A 2 -16.28 6.88 -21.86
C LYS A 2 -15.61 5.58 -21.38
N ILE A 3 -15.34 5.45 -20.09
CA ILE A 3 -14.71 4.25 -19.50
C ILE A 3 -15.49 3.78 -18.29
N ALA A 4 -15.36 2.50 -17.96
CA ALA A 4 -15.82 1.94 -16.69
C ALA A 4 -14.60 1.50 -15.85
N ILE A 5 -14.70 1.67 -14.53
CA ILE A 5 -13.73 1.12 -13.56
C ILE A 5 -14.49 0.25 -12.59
N VAL A 6 -14.21 -1.03 -12.59
CA VAL A 6 -14.85 -2.02 -11.72
C VAL A 6 -13.98 -2.26 -10.49
N GLY A 7 -14.56 -2.03 -9.33
CA GLY A 7 -13.90 -1.95 -8.03
C GLY A 7 -13.68 -0.49 -7.63
N THR A 8 -14.29 -0.08 -6.50
CA THR A 8 -14.12 1.26 -5.89
C THR A 8 -13.26 1.19 -4.63
N GLY A 9 -12.31 0.26 -4.59
CA GLY A 9 -11.22 0.27 -3.62
C GLY A 9 -10.27 1.45 -3.89
N TYR A 10 -9.16 1.48 -3.15
CA TYR A 10 -8.19 2.56 -3.23
C TYR A 10 -7.75 2.85 -4.69
N VAL A 11 -7.28 1.83 -5.40
CA VAL A 11 -6.79 1.94 -6.77
C VAL A 11 -7.89 2.39 -7.75
N GLY A 12 -9.07 1.77 -7.66
CA GLY A 12 -10.15 2.06 -8.60
C GLY A 12 -10.76 3.43 -8.41
N LEU A 13 -10.99 3.86 -7.17
CA LEU A 13 -11.57 5.16 -6.88
C LEU A 13 -10.61 6.29 -7.25
N VAL A 14 -9.33 6.21 -6.87
CA VAL A 14 -8.32 7.20 -7.22
C VAL A 14 -8.15 7.27 -8.74
N SER A 15 -7.99 6.11 -9.41
CA SER A 15 -7.83 6.09 -10.88
C SER A 15 -9.03 6.67 -11.60
N GLY A 16 -10.24 6.29 -11.18
CA GLY A 16 -11.48 6.80 -11.79
C GLY A 16 -11.64 8.29 -11.63
N THR A 17 -11.33 8.79 -10.44
CA THR A 17 -11.41 10.22 -10.14
C THR A 17 -10.36 11.01 -10.94
N CYS A 18 -9.12 10.53 -11.03
CA CYS A 18 -8.06 11.18 -11.80
C CYS A 18 -8.36 11.18 -13.32
N PHE A 19 -8.90 10.08 -13.87
CA PHE A 19 -9.37 10.09 -15.27
C PHE A 19 -10.52 11.07 -15.49
N ALA A 20 -11.46 11.17 -14.54
CA ALA A 20 -12.55 12.16 -14.65
C ALA A 20 -12.02 13.59 -14.59
N GLU A 21 -10.99 13.85 -13.79
CA GLU A 21 -10.36 15.16 -13.62
C GLU A 21 -9.76 15.69 -14.93
N ILE A 22 -9.19 14.82 -15.75
CA ILE A 22 -8.66 15.18 -17.08
C ILE A 22 -9.71 15.19 -18.18
N GLY A 23 -11.01 15.07 -17.85
CA GLY A 23 -12.12 15.22 -18.78
C GLY A 23 -12.66 13.92 -19.39
N VAL A 24 -12.24 12.75 -18.91
CA VAL A 24 -12.82 11.46 -19.31
C VAL A 24 -14.15 11.25 -18.57
N ASN A 25 -15.16 10.70 -19.25
CA ASN A 25 -16.41 10.28 -18.59
C ASN A 25 -16.22 8.90 -18.00
N VAL A 26 -16.26 8.82 -16.67
CA VAL A 26 -15.96 7.62 -15.89
C VAL A 26 -17.20 7.12 -15.15
N THR A 27 -17.49 5.84 -15.27
CA THR A 27 -18.44 5.14 -14.41
C THR A 27 -17.68 4.17 -13.52
N CYS A 28 -17.65 4.44 -12.22
CA CYS A 28 -17.11 3.53 -11.22
C CYS A 28 -18.19 2.55 -10.78
N VAL A 29 -17.83 1.26 -10.76
CA VAL A 29 -18.76 0.15 -10.47
C VAL A 29 -18.24 -0.62 -9.25
N ASP A 30 -19.14 -0.90 -8.30
CA ASP A 30 -18.81 -1.78 -7.17
C ASP A 30 -20.07 -2.55 -6.75
N THR A 31 -19.95 -3.82 -6.44
CA THR A 31 -21.08 -4.66 -6.01
C THR A 31 -21.61 -4.31 -4.63
N ASN A 32 -20.82 -3.62 -3.80
CA ASN A 32 -21.22 -3.18 -2.47
C ASN A 32 -22.16 -1.97 -2.57
N LYS A 33 -23.45 -2.22 -2.33
CA LYS A 33 -24.52 -1.21 -2.42
C LYS A 33 -24.33 -0.06 -1.45
N GLU A 34 -24.01 -0.35 -0.19
CA GLU A 34 -23.82 0.67 0.86
C GLU A 34 -22.69 1.62 0.51
N LYS A 35 -21.59 1.06 -0.02
CA LYS A 35 -20.44 1.82 -0.48
C LYS A 35 -20.78 2.74 -1.65
N ILE A 36 -21.52 2.24 -2.63
CA ILE A 36 -21.97 3.04 -3.78
C ILE A 36 -22.93 4.15 -3.32
N GLU A 37 -23.88 3.85 -2.45
CA GLU A 37 -24.78 4.87 -1.89
C GLU A 37 -24.01 5.95 -1.10
N SER A 38 -22.99 5.56 -0.34
CA SER A 38 -22.09 6.49 0.36
C SER A 38 -21.34 7.40 -0.62
N LEU A 39 -20.72 6.82 -1.64
CA LEU A 39 -20.02 7.57 -2.69
C LEU A 39 -20.93 8.52 -3.48
N GLN A 40 -22.16 8.09 -3.79
CA GLN A 40 -23.16 8.94 -4.46
C GLN A 40 -23.59 10.14 -3.61
N LYS A 41 -23.52 10.03 -2.28
CA LYS A 41 -23.75 11.13 -1.32
C LYS A 41 -22.52 12.01 -1.12
N GLY A 42 -21.39 11.65 -1.71
CA GLY A 42 -20.12 12.37 -1.56
C GLY A 42 -19.28 11.97 -0.36
N ASN A 43 -19.66 10.91 0.36
CA ASN A 43 -18.85 10.39 1.48
C ASN A 43 -17.79 9.43 0.94
N ILE A 44 -16.52 9.78 1.09
CA ILE A 44 -15.40 9.02 0.52
C ILE A 44 -14.80 8.10 1.60
N PRO A 45 -14.88 6.77 1.45
CA PRO A 45 -14.44 5.82 2.47
C PRO A 45 -12.94 5.50 2.41
N ILE A 46 -12.13 6.43 1.92
CA ILE A 46 -10.70 6.27 1.69
C ILE A 46 -9.97 7.51 2.16
N TYR A 47 -8.95 7.30 3.00
CA TYR A 47 -8.06 8.38 3.43
C TYR A 47 -7.01 8.66 2.34
N GLU A 48 -7.20 9.73 1.59
CA GLU A 48 -6.27 10.23 0.58
C GLU A 48 -6.46 11.75 0.42
N ASN A 49 -5.40 12.51 0.62
CA ASN A 49 -5.45 13.96 0.62
C ASN A 49 -5.96 14.53 -0.72
N GLY A 50 -7.02 15.34 -0.70
CA GLY A 50 -7.60 15.99 -1.88
C GLY A 50 -8.54 15.10 -2.71
N LEU A 51 -8.72 13.82 -2.35
CA LEU A 51 -9.58 12.91 -3.09
C LEU A 51 -11.06 13.30 -2.99
N GLU A 52 -11.54 13.64 -1.82
CA GLU A 52 -12.94 14.03 -1.60
C GLU A 52 -13.34 15.23 -2.45
N GLU A 53 -12.56 16.30 -2.41
CA GLU A 53 -12.82 17.50 -3.22
C GLU A 53 -12.83 17.19 -4.72
N MET A 54 -11.89 16.35 -5.18
CA MET A 54 -11.77 15.94 -6.57
C MET A 54 -12.96 15.09 -7.01
N VAL A 55 -13.44 14.15 -6.17
CA VAL A 55 -14.65 13.35 -6.42
C VAL A 55 -15.88 14.25 -6.56
N LEU A 56 -16.11 15.11 -5.56
CA LEU A 56 -17.29 15.99 -5.52
C LEU A 56 -17.37 16.93 -6.74
N ARG A 57 -16.24 17.54 -7.12
CA ARG A 57 -16.19 18.42 -8.29
C ARG A 57 -16.46 17.68 -9.61
N ASN A 58 -15.97 16.44 -9.75
CA ASN A 58 -16.18 15.62 -10.94
C ASN A 58 -17.59 15.02 -11.02
N MET A 59 -18.21 14.70 -9.88
CA MET A 59 -19.63 14.36 -9.82
C MET A 59 -20.51 15.54 -10.24
N LYS A 60 -20.26 16.74 -9.71
CA LYS A 60 -20.96 17.98 -10.10
C LYS A 60 -20.82 18.27 -11.60
N ALA A 61 -19.63 18.02 -12.16
CA ALA A 61 -19.38 18.17 -13.61
C ALA A 61 -19.94 17.01 -14.46
N LYS A 62 -20.60 16.03 -13.85
CA LYS A 62 -21.18 14.82 -14.48
C LYS A 62 -20.17 13.94 -15.23
N ARG A 63 -18.88 14.08 -14.92
CA ARG A 63 -17.79 13.27 -15.49
C ARG A 63 -17.54 12.00 -14.69
N LEU A 64 -17.90 11.95 -13.40
CA LEU A 64 -17.76 10.81 -12.53
C LEU A 64 -19.12 10.35 -12.03
N LYS A 65 -19.41 9.05 -12.20
CA LYS A 65 -20.66 8.41 -11.76
C LYS A 65 -20.35 7.12 -11.02
N PHE A 66 -21.25 6.70 -10.14
CA PHE A 66 -21.15 5.48 -9.35
C PHE A 66 -22.38 4.61 -9.56
N THR A 67 -22.20 3.30 -9.75
CA THR A 67 -23.28 2.32 -9.93
C THR A 67 -22.91 0.97 -9.35
N THR A 68 -23.91 0.15 -9.03
CA THR A 68 -23.71 -1.24 -8.63
C THR A 68 -23.73 -2.23 -9.79
N SER A 69 -24.13 -1.77 -11.01
CA SER A 69 -24.26 -2.64 -12.18
C SER A 69 -23.31 -2.23 -13.30
N LEU A 70 -22.41 -3.14 -13.67
CA LEU A 70 -21.56 -2.99 -14.84
C LEU A 70 -22.39 -3.04 -16.13
N GLU A 71 -23.41 -3.88 -16.17
CA GLU A 71 -24.30 -4.04 -17.32
C GLU A 71 -24.96 -2.73 -17.71
N SER A 72 -25.31 -1.90 -16.72
CA SER A 72 -26.00 -0.62 -16.95
C SER A 72 -25.19 0.40 -17.75
N CYS A 73 -23.86 0.25 -17.77
CA CYS A 73 -22.97 1.18 -18.48
C CYS A 73 -22.19 0.51 -19.62
N LEU A 74 -22.29 -0.81 -19.77
CA LEU A 74 -21.45 -1.58 -20.68
C LEU A 74 -21.59 -1.18 -22.16
N ASP A 75 -22.81 -0.88 -22.61
CA ASP A 75 -23.05 -0.46 -24.00
C ASP A 75 -22.41 0.93 -24.30
N ASP A 76 -22.24 1.77 -23.29
CA ASP A 76 -21.73 3.14 -23.42
C ASP A 76 -20.21 3.26 -23.40
N VAL A 77 -19.50 2.27 -22.80
CA VAL A 77 -18.05 2.34 -22.56
C VAL A 77 -17.26 1.53 -23.57
N GLU A 78 -16.08 2.02 -23.92
CA GLU A 78 -15.16 1.34 -24.84
C GLU A 78 -14.03 0.61 -24.08
N VAL A 79 -13.60 1.18 -22.95
CA VAL A 79 -12.52 0.65 -22.12
C VAL A 79 -13.07 0.34 -20.72
N ILE A 80 -12.79 -0.85 -20.22
CA ILE A 80 -13.21 -1.31 -18.90
C ILE A 80 -11.97 -1.70 -18.10
N PHE A 81 -11.74 -1.00 -17.01
CA PHE A 81 -10.68 -1.33 -16.06
C PHE A 81 -11.21 -2.24 -14.95
N SER A 82 -10.57 -3.38 -14.76
CA SER A 82 -10.76 -4.22 -13.58
C SER A 82 -9.76 -3.79 -12.50
N ALA A 83 -10.26 -3.14 -11.45
CA ALA A 83 -9.51 -2.68 -10.28
C ALA A 83 -10.05 -3.31 -8.99
N VAL A 84 -10.55 -4.55 -9.10
CA VAL A 84 -11.11 -5.33 -7.99
C VAL A 84 -10.01 -5.88 -7.10
N GLY A 85 -10.35 -6.21 -5.85
CA GLY A 85 -9.40 -6.80 -4.91
C GLY A 85 -8.88 -8.16 -5.39
N THR A 86 -7.62 -8.42 -5.09
CA THR A 86 -6.95 -9.72 -5.28
C THR A 86 -6.34 -10.14 -3.94
N PRO A 87 -7.19 -10.53 -2.96
CA PRO A 87 -6.69 -10.94 -1.66
C PRO A 87 -5.80 -12.18 -1.78
N PRO A 88 -4.93 -12.45 -0.81
CA PRO A 88 -4.23 -13.72 -0.77
C PRO A 88 -5.22 -14.86 -0.53
N ASP A 89 -5.03 -15.96 -1.24
CA ASP A 89 -5.70 -17.24 -0.98
C ASP A 89 -5.00 -17.94 0.20
N GLU A 90 -5.57 -19.05 0.69
CA GLU A 90 -5.04 -19.84 1.82
C GLU A 90 -3.59 -20.31 1.58
N ASP A 91 -3.23 -20.59 0.32
CA ASP A 91 -1.89 -21.02 -0.07
C ASP A 91 -0.90 -19.86 -0.34
N GLY A 92 -1.32 -18.60 -0.13
CA GLY A 92 -0.54 -17.39 -0.38
C GLY A 92 -0.55 -16.91 -1.83
N SER A 93 -1.22 -17.60 -2.75
CA SER A 93 -1.46 -17.13 -4.12
C SER A 93 -2.49 -15.98 -4.13
N ALA A 94 -2.61 -15.28 -5.26
CA ALA A 94 -3.65 -14.26 -5.42
C ALA A 94 -4.99 -14.88 -5.82
N ASP A 95 -6.06 -14.62 -5.06
CA ASP A 95 -7.43 -15.00 -5.44
C ASP A 95 -7.90 -14.16 -6.64
N LEU A 96 -8.17 -14.83 -7.75
CA LEU A 96 -8.62 -14.21 -9.01
C LEU A 96 -10.15 -14.22 -9.19
N LYS A 97 -10.91 -14.73 -8.22
CA LYS A 97 -12.36 -14.91 -8.33
C LYS A 97 -13.06 -13.64 -8.80
N TYR A 98 -12.74 -12.51 -8.21
CA TYR A 98 -13.37 -11.23 -8.56
C TYR A 98 -12.97 -10.74 -9.96
N VAL A 99 -11.71 -10.93 -10.35
CA VAL A 99 -11.22 -10.58 -11.69
C VAL A 99 -11.94 -11.39 -12.78
N LEU A 100 -12.08 -12.68 -12.54
CA LEU A 100 -12.77 -13.59 -13.48
C LEU A 100 -14.28 -13.36 -13.52
N GLU A 101 -14.91 -12.95 -12.41
CA GLU A 101 -16.33 -12.59 -12.40
C GLU A 101 -16.63 -11.32 -13.20
N VAL A 102 -15.74 -10.31 -13.13
CA VAL A 102 -15.81 -9.15 -14.02
C VAL A 102 -15.72 -9.59 -15.48
N ALA A 103 -14.79 -10.48 -15.81
CA ALA A 103 -14.64 -11.02 -17.16
C ALA A 103 -15.91 -11.75 -17.64
N ARG A 104 -16.53 -12.60 -16.78
CA ARG A 104 -17.81 -13.26 -17.09
C ARG A 104 -18.92 -12.25 -17.36
N THR A 105 -19.05 -11.27 -16.49
CA THR A 105 -20.09 -10.22 -16.65
C THR A 105 -19.94 -9.49 -17.97
N ILE A 106 -18.71 -9.14 -18.37
CA ILE A 106 -18.42 -8.53 -19.66
C ILE A 106 -18.82 -9.47 -20.80
N GLY A 107 -18.35 -10.73 -20.79
CA GLY A 107 -18.64 -11.72 -21.83
C GLY A 107 -20.13 -12.03 -22.00
N ARG A 108 -20.88 -12.07 -20.90
CA ARG A 108 -22.35 -12.28 -20.91
C ARG A 108 -23.12 -11.15 -21.53
N ASN A 109 -22.62 -9.90 -21.46
CA ASN A 109 -23.45 -8.74 -21.74
C ASN A 109 -22.92 -7.87 -22.90
N MET A 110 -21.64 -7.97 -23.28
CA MET A 110 -21.08 -7.13 -24.34
C MET A 110 -21.71 -7.43 -25.71
N LYS A 111 -21.98 -6.34 -26.48
CA LYS A 111 -22.57 -6.39 -27.81
C LYS A 111 -21.66 -5.79 -28.88
N GLN A 112 -20.64 -5.08 -28.48
CA GLN A 112 -19.68 -4.40 -29.34
C GLN A 112 -18.28 -4.47 -28.74
N TYR A 113 -17.28 -4.14 -29.52
CA TYR A 113 -15.88 -4.17 -29.09
C TYR A 113 -15.66 -3.55 -27.72
N LYS A 114 -14.86 -4.24 -26.90
CA LYS A 114 -14.38 -3.75 -25.60
C LYS A 114 -12.88 -4.00 -25.46
N LEU A 115 -12.18 -3.02 -24.88
CA LEU A 115 -10.85 -3.22 -24.33
C LEU A 115 -10.99 -3.47 -22.81
N VAL A 116 -10.64 -4.67 -22.37
CA VAL A 116 -10.70 -5.09 -20.96
C VAL A 116 -9.29 -5.00 -20.36
N VAL A 117 -9.10 -4.10 -19.41
CA VAL A 117 -7.81 -3.76 -18.84
C VAL A 117 -7.73 -4.23 -17.39
N THR A 118 -6.82 -5.12 -17.07
CA THR A 118 -6.53 -5.49 -15.68
C THR A 118 -5.61 -4.45 -15.06
N LYS A 119 -6.10 -3.74 -14.05
CA LYS A 119 -5.34 -2.76 -13.28
C LYS A 119 -4.92 -3.31 -11.91
N SER A 120 -5.66 -4.27 -11.38
CA SER A 120 -5.28 -5.01 -10.17
C SER A 120 -3.93 -5.70 -10.33
N THR A 121 -3.19 -5.83 -9.23
CA THR A 121 -1.97 -6.65 -9.20
C THR A 121 -2.35 -8.12 -9.27
N VAL A 122 -1.96 -8.78 -10.33
CA VAL A 122 -2.35 -10.17 -10.64
C VAL A 122 -1.13 -10.99 -11.07
N PRO A 123 -1.11 -12.31 -10.83
CA PRO A 123 -0.08 -13.22 -11.32
C PRO A 123 0.04 -13.20 -12.85
N VAL A 124 1.25 -13.46 -13.33
CA VAL A 124 1.52 -13.61 -14.77
C VAL A 124 0.63 -14.71 -15.36
N GLY A 125 0.03 -14.42 -16.52
CA GLY A 125 -0.94 -15.30 -17.20
C GLY A 125 -2.40 -15.01 -16.84
N THR A 126 -2.69 -14.06 -15.98
CA THR A 126 -4.07 -13.70 -15.62
C THR A 126 -4.85 -13.15 -16.81
N ALA A 127 -4.22 -12.34 -17.66
CA ALA A 127 -4.89 -11.82 -18.87
C ALA A 127 -5.35 -12.93 -19.82
N SER A 128 -4.59 -14.01 -19.94
CA SER A 128 -5.01 -15.19 -20.72
C SER A 128 -6.25 -15.86 -20.12
N LYS A 129 -6.34 -15.95 -18.79
CA LYS A 129 -7.53 -16.47 -18.09
C LYS A 129 -8.74 -15.56 -18.31
N VAL A 130 -8.55 -14.24 -18.22
CA VAL A 130 -9.59 -13.23 -18.50
C VAL A 130 -10.11 -13.38 -19.93
N ARG A 131 -9.20 -13.49 -20.90
CA ARG A 131 -9.55 -13.72 -22.31
C ARG A 131 -10.37 -14.99 -22.48
N ALA A 132 -9.92 -16.10 -21.91
CA ALA A 132 -10.61 -17.40 -22.02
C ALA A 132 -12.03 -17.34 -21.45
N VAL A 133 -12.22 -16.70 -20.29
CA VAL A 133 -13.54 -16.56 -19.66
C VAL A 133 -14.49 -15.69 -20.50
N ILE A 134 -14.00 -14.57 -21.05
CA ILE A 134 -14.81 -13.73 -21.93
C ILE A 134 -15.24 -14.51 -23.17
N GLN A 135 -14.29 -15.23 -23.83
CA GLN A 135 -14.57 -16.03 -25.02
C GLN A 135 -15.57 -17.13 -24.75
N GLU A 136 -15.42 -17.86 -23.62
CA GLU A 136 -16.37 -18.89 -23.20
C GLU A 136 -17.81 -18.36 -23.09
N GLU A 137 -17.99 -17.17 -22.50
CA GLU A 137 -19.34 -16.58 -22.38
C GLU A 137 -19.89 -16.10 -23.73
N LEU A 138 -19.06 -15.60 -24.65
CA LEU A 138 -19.45 -15.27 -26.01
C LEU A 138 -19.87 -16.53 -26.79
N ASP A 139 -19.11 -17.63 -26.67
CA ASP A 139 -19.40 -18.90 -27.31
C ASP A 139 -20.72 -19.50 -26.80
N LYS A 140 -20.99 -19.46 -25.49
CA LYS A 140 -22.29 -19.85 -24.90
C LYS A 140 -23.47 -19.07 -25.46
N ARG A 141 -23.26 -17.81 -25.81
CA ARG A 141 -24.29 -16.94 -26.43
C ARG A 141 -24.39 -17.13 -27.92
N GLY A 142 -23.48 -17.86 -28.58
CA GLY A 142 -23.43 -18.02 -30.02
C GLY A 142 -23.15 -16.75 -30.80
N VAL A 143 -22.45 -15.76 -30.19
CA VAL A 143 -22.16 -14.46 -30.82
C VAL A 143 -20.67 -14.28 -31.04
N LYS A 144 -20.33 -13.55 -32.10
CA LYS A 144 -18.96 -13.11 -32.39
C LYS A 144 -18.84 -11.61 -32.12
N VAL A 145 -18.14 -11.25 -31.05
CA VAL A 145 -17.86 -9.85 -30.69
C VAL A 145 -16.37 -9.74 -30.45
N ASP A 146 -15.70 -8.85 -31.16
CA ASP A 146 -14.28 -8.60 -30.98
C ASP A 146 -14.00 -7.92 -29.64
N PHE A 147 -12.89 -8.30 -29.01
CA PHE A 147 -12.38 -7.67 -27.81
C PHE A 147 -10.87 -7.83 -27.71
N ASP A 148 -10.25 -6.93 -26.96
CA ASP A 148 -8.87 -7.05 -26.54
C ASP A 148 -8.77 -7.13 -25.02
N VAL A 149 -7.70 -7.75 -24.52
CA VAL A 149 -7.29 -7.69 -23.13
C VAL A 149 -5.98 -6.91 -23.02
N ALA A 150 -5.79 -6.22 -21.91
CA ALA A 150 -4.57 -5.50 -21.61
C ALA A 150 -4.24 -5.60 -20.12
N SER A 151 -2.99 -5.42 -19.76
CA SER A 151 -2.54 -5.24 -18.39
C SER A 151 -2.01 -3.82 -18.20
N ASN A 152 -2.50 -3.13 -17.17
CA ASN A 152 -2.03 -1.79 -16.84
C ASN A 152 -1.81 -1.70 -15.32
N PRO A 153 -0.74 -2.30 -14.82
CA PRO A 153 -0.45 -2.27 -13.40
C PRO A 153 -0.28 -0.83 -12.90
N GLU A 154 -0.67 -0.61 -11.65
CA GLU A 154 -0.55 0.67 -10.98
C GLU A 154 0.73 0.71 -10.11
N PHE A 155 1.23 1.92 -9.83
CA PHE A 155 2.37 2.16 -8.95
C PHE A 155 2.07 3.28 -7.95
N LEU A 156 0.82 3.35 -7.51
CA LEU A 156 0.32 4.36 -6.59
C LEU A 156 0.84 4.10 -5.17
N LYS A 157 1.12 5.16 -4.45
CA LYS A 157 1.46 5.12 -3.03
C LYS A 157 0.29 5.70 -2.24
N GLU A 158 -0.28 4.92 -1.33
CA GLU A 158 -1.29 5.42 -0.38
C GLU A 158 -0.79 6.70 0.29
N GLY A 159 -1.68 7.70 0.41
CA GLY A 159 -1.34 9.05 0.90
C GLY A 159 -0.71 10.00 -0.11
N ASN A 160 -0.35 9.52 -1.33
CA ASN A 160 0.18 10.34 -2.43
C ASN A 160 -0.30 9.86 -3.81
N ALA A 161 -1.36 9.08 -3.85
CA ALA A 161 -1.79 8.37 -5.06
C ALA A 161 -2.33 9.31 -6.14
N ILE A 162 -2.99 10.40 -5.76
CA ILE A 162 -3.42 11.43 -6.72
C ILE A 162 -2.22 12.01 -7.45
N SER A 163 -1.18 12.42 -6.73
CA SER A 163 0.05 12.97 -7.32
C SER A 163 0.74 11.95 -8.21
N ASP A 164 0.87 10.70 -7.73
CA ASP A 164 1.49 9.61 -8.51
C ASP A 164 0.71 9.28 -9.79
N PHE A 165 -0.63 9.42 -9.78
CA PHE A 165 -1.45 9.20 -10.96
C PHE A 165 -1.41 10.38 -11.94
N MET A 166 -1.49 11.61 -11.43
CA MET A 166 -1.51 12.83 -12.24
C MET A 166 -0.13 13.17 -12.82
N SER A 167 0.93 12.76 -12.16
CA SER A 167 2.34 12.98 -12.55
C SER A 167 3.16 11.71 -12.35
N PRO A 168 2.89 10.64 -13.13
CA PRO A 168 3.54 9.34 -12.92
C PRO A 168 5.00 9.37 -13.41
N ASP A 169 5.90 8.67 -12.71
CA ASP A 169 7.26 8.40 -13.21
C ASP A 169 7.22 7.63 -14.53
N ARG A 170 6.27 6.72 -14.68
CA ARG A 170 5.97 5.94 -15.90
C ARG A 170 4.57 5.34 -15.82
N VAL A 171 4.02 5.03 -16.99
CA VAL A 171 2.83 4.19 -17.15
C VAL A 171 3.25 2.93 -17.89
N VAL A 172 2.97 1.75 -17.35
CA VAL A 172 3.25 0.45 -17.97
C VAL A 172 1.96 -0.11 -18.54
N VAL A 173 1.98 -0.53 -19.79
CA VAL A 173 0.82 -1.11 -20.48
C VAL A 173 1.25 -2.33 -21.29
N GLY A 174 0.72 -3.49 -20.90
CA GLY A 174 0.83 -4.73 -21.66
C GLY A 174 -0.31 -4.84 -22.66
N VAL A 175 0.00 -4.99 -23.94
CA VAL A 175 -0.98 -5.11 -25.04
C VAL A 175 -0.52 -6.12 -26.09
N GLU A 176 -1.48 -6.63 -26.88
CA GLU A 176 -1.22 -7.55 -27.99
C GLU A 176 -1.70 -7.02 -29.35
N SER A 177 -2.47 -5.92 -29.35
CA SER A 177 -3.00 -5.35 -30.59
C SER A 177 -2.72 -3.86 -30.73
N ALA A 178 -2.51 -3.40 -31.96
CA ALA A 178 -2.35 -1.98 -32.28
C ALA A 178 -3.60 -1.16 -31.91
N ARG A 179 -4.78 -1.78 -31.89
CA ARG A 179 -6.03 -1.13 -31.48
C ARG A 179 -6.02 -0.84 -29.99
N ALA A 180 -5.64 -1.82 -29.16
CA ALA A 180 -5.50 -1.65 -27.71
C ALA A 180 -4.44 -0.59 -27.38
N GLU A 181 -3.26 -0.64 -28.02
CA GLU A 181 -2.19 0.34 -27.87
C GLU A 181 -2.67 1.77 -28.17
N LYS A 182 -3.38 1.97 -29.28
CA LYS A 182 -3.93 3.27 -29.68
C LYS A 182 -4.94 3.81 -28.66
N LEU A 183 -5.82 2.96 -28.12
CA LEU A 183 -6.79 3.35 -27.10
C LEU A 183 -6.13 3.75 -25.79
N MET A 184 -5.15 2.95 -25.31
CA MET A 184 -4.40 3.26 -24.10
C MET A 184 -3.54 4.52 -24.27
N SER A 185 -2.89 4.70 -25.42
CA SER A 185 -2.15 5.93 -25.75
C SER A 185 -3.05 7.16 -25.71
N LYS A 186 -4.25 7.07 -26.29
CA LYS A 186 -5.22 8.17 -26.27
C LYS A 186 -5.68 8.51 -24.86
N LEU A 187 -5.91 7.51 -24.01
CA LEU A 187 -6.37 7.69 -22.63
C LEU A 187 -5.29 8.34 -21.76
N TYR A 188 -4.03 7.93 -21.90
CA TYR A 188 -2.93 8.47 -21.10
C TYR A 188 -2.27 9.73 -21.70
N LYS A 189 -2.61 10.12 -22.93
CA LYS A 189 -2.04 11.31 -23.58
C LYS A 189 -2.06 12.59 -22.74
N PRO A 190 -3.15 12.93 -22.00
CA PRO A 190 -3.18 14.15 -21.18
C PRO A 190 -2.13 14.19 -20.07
N PHE A 191 -1.66 13.03 -19.58
CA PHE A 191 -0.66 12.95 -18.53
C PHE A 191 0.78 13.09 -19.06
N LEU A 192 0.99 13.04 -20.40
CA LEU A 192 2.31 13.03 -21.03
C LEU A 192 2.91 14.43 -21.24
N LEU A 193 2.20 15.49 -20.84
CA LEU A 193 2.62 16.88 -21.03
C LEU A 193 3.95 17.23 -20.36
N ASN A 194 4.42 16.41 -19.41
CA ASN A 194 5.66 16.61 -18.65
C ASN A 194 6.73 15.56 -18.95
N ASN A 195 6.85 15.08 -20.19
CA ASN A 195 7.82 14.04 -20.61
C ASN A 195 7.66 12.66 -19.96
N PHE A 196 6.51 12.33 -19.41
CA PHE A 196 6.22 10.98 -18.92
C PHE A 196 6.10 10.01 -20.09
N ARG A 197 6.54 8.76 -19.87
CA ARG A 197 6.51 7.74 -20.90
C ARG A 197 5.45 6.70 -20.59
N VAL A 198 4.63 6.37 -21.59
CA VAL A 198 3.90 5.10 -21.62
C VAL A 198 4.87 4.07 -22.18
N ILE A 199 5.15 3.04 -21.41
CA ILE A 199 6.01 1.91 -21.79
C ILE A 199 5.07 0.79 -22.22
N PHE A 200 4.99 0.55 -23.52
CA PHE A 200 4.27 -0.58 -24.08
C PHE A 200 5.14 -1.81 -24.09
N MET A 201 4.58 -2.94 -23.73
CA MET A 201 5.24 -4.25 -23.71
C MET A 201 4.20 -5.37 -23.90
N ASP A 202 4.64 -6.62 -23.97
CA ASP A 202 3.73 -7.76 -23.91
C ASP A 202 3.04 -7.87 -22.54
N ILE A 203 1.90 -8.52 -22.50
CA ILE A 203 1.08 -8.59 -21.29
C ILE A 203 1.78 -9.33 -20.14
N PRO A 204 2.41 -10.50 -20.33
CA PRO A 204 3.13 -11.19 -19.27
C PRO A 204 4.24 -10.34 -18.64
N SER A 205 4.99 -9.58 -19.46
CA SER A 205 6.02 -8.65 -18.97
C SER A 205 5.44 -7.51 -18.15
N ALA A 206 4.28 -6.97 -18.53
CA ALA A 206 3.59 -5.93 -17.77
C ALA A 206 3.09 -6.45 -16.40
N GLU A 207 2.50 -7.64 -16.37
CA GLU A 207 2.08 -8.32 -15.13
C GLU A 207 3.29 -8.56 -14.21
N MET A 208 4.41 -9.10 -14.74
CA MET A 208 5.65 -9.33 -13.99
C MET A 208 6.28 -8.04 -13.47
N THR A 209 6.25 -6.96 -14.25
CA THR A 209 6.88 -5.67 -13.90
C THR A 209 6.37 -5.13 -12.56
N LYS A 210 5.08 -5.28 -12.24
CA LYS A 210 4.51 -4.85 -10.97
C LYS A 210 5.10 -5.62 -9.79
N TYR A 211 5.14 -6.94 -9.89
CA TYR A 211 5.71 -7.79 -8.85
C TYR A 211 7.20 -7.54 -8.66
N ALA A 212 7.95 -7.46 -9.75
CA ALA A 212 9.38 -7.19 -9.72
C ALA A 212 9.70 -5.83 -9.08
N ALA A 213 8.92 -4.78 -9.42
CA ALA A 213 9.11 -3.45 -8.84
C ALA A 213 8.86 -3.45 -7.33
N ASN A 214 7.74 -4.02 -6.86
CA ASN A 214 7.42 -4.07 -5.44
C ASN A 214 8.42 -4.95 -4.66
N SER A 215 8.82 -6.07 -5.23
CA SER A 215 9.82 -6.97 -4.64
C SER A 215 11.21 -6.30 -4.54
N MET A 216 11.62 -5.52 -5.54
CA MET A 216 12.87 -4.76 -5.49
C MET A 216 12.85 -3.72 -4.37
N LEU A 217 11.72 -3.00 -4.20
CA LEU A 217 11.58 -2.02 -3.13
C LEU A 217 11.60 -2.68 -1.74
N ALA A 218 10.89 -3.80 -1.58
CA ALA A 218 10.92 -4.61 -0.36
C ALA A 218 12.32 -5.13 -0.05
N THR A 219 13.05 -5.62 -1.06
CA THR A 219 14.45 -6.08 -0.94
C THR A 219 15.34 -4.96 -0.41
N ARG A 220 15.22 -3.74 -0.91
CA ARG A 220 16.02 -2.60 -0.44
C ARG A 220 15.77 -2.29 1.03
N ILE A 221 14.52 -2.37 1.48
CA ILE A 221 14.17 -2.12 2.89
C ILE A 221 14.75 -3.23 3.77
N SER A 222 14.49 -4.51 3.44
CA SER A 222 15.02 -5.64 4.23
C SER A 222 16.55 -5.67 4.23
N PHE A 223 17.20 -5.41 3.10
CA PHE A 223 18.65 -5.30 3.03
C PHE A 223 19.19 -4.23 3.99
N MET A 224 18.57 -3.05 4.03
CA MET A 224 19.01 -1.99 4.95
C MET A 224 18.71 -2.30 6.41
N ASN A 225 17.64 -3.04 6.69
CA ASN A 225 17.34 -3.52 8.03
C ASN A 225 18.38 -4.55 8.51
N ASP A 226 18.77 -5.47 7.64
CA ASP A 226 19.82 -6.47 7.94
C ASP A 226 21.17 -5.80 8.18
N ILE A 227 21.56 -4.85 7.32
CA ILE A 227 22.75 -4.00 7.54
C ILE A 227 22.66 -3.20 8.85
N ALA A 228 21.50 -2.67 9.20
CA ALA A 228 21.31 -1.93 10.45
C ALA A 228 21.56 -2.82 11.68
N ASN A 229 21.02 -4.05 11.67
CA ASN A 229 21.24 -5.01 12.74
C ASN A 229 22.71 -5.36 12.87
N LEU A 230 23.42 -5.54 11.76
CA LEU A 230 24.88 -5.78 11.80
C LEU A 230 25.63 -4.54 12.31
N CYS A 231 25.24 -3.32 11.92
CA CYS A 231 25.86 -2.08 12.38
C CYS A 231 25.86 -1.99 13.93
N GLU A 232 24.76 -2.35 14.58
CA GLU A 232 24.67 -2.38 16.05
C GLU A 232 25.69 -3.33 16.69
N ILE A 233 25.98 -4.45 16.04
CA ILE A 233 26.91 -5.47 16.55
C ILE A 233 28.37 -5.01 16.39
N VAL A 234 28.69 -4.39 15.25
CA VAL A 234 30.07 -4.01 14.92
C VAL A 234 30.41 -2.56 15.27
N GLY A 235 29.47 -1.79 15.84
CA GLY A 235 29.67 -0.40 16.23
C GLY A 235 29.69 0.60 15.09
N ALA A 236 29.06 0.31 13.96
CA ALA A 236 28.87 1.23 12.84
C ALA A 236 27.56 2.01 12.98
N ASP A 237 27.45 3.16 12.28
CA ASP A 237 26.22 3.95 12.19
C ASP A 237 25.55 3.71 10.83
N VAL A 238 24.37 3.09 10.84
CA VAL A 238 23.61 2.78 9.62
C VAL A 238 23.23 4.03 8.80
N ASN A 239 23.04 5.19 9.43
CA ASN A 239 22.73 6.43 8.71
C ASN A 239 23.93 6.92 7.90
N MET A 240 25.16 6.74 8.42
CA MET A 240 26.39 7.03 7.68
C MET A 240 26.57 6.02 6.53
N VAL A 241 26.36 4.72 6.79
CA VAL A 241 26.39 3.68 5.76
C VAL A 241 25.38 3.98 4.65
N ARG A 242 24.12 4.28 5.03
CA ARG A 242 23.05 4.67 4.09
C ARG A 242 23.43 5.87 3.23
N SER A 243 24.02 6.90 3.86
CA SER A 243 24.47 8.11 3.15
C SER A 243 25.60 7.80 2.18
N GLY A 244 26.56 6.97 2.60
CA GLY A 244 27.68 6.53 1.77
C GLY A 244 27.22 5.76 0.53
N ILE A 245 26.48 4.66 0.71
CA ILE A 245 26.01 3.84 -0.43
C ILE A 245 24.99 4.57 -1.30
N GLY A 246 24.13 5.39 -0.69
CA GLY A 246 23.09 6.15 -1.41
C GLY A 246 23.64 7.30 -2.25
N SER A 247 24.90 7.71 -2.06
CA SER A 247 25.58 8.70 -2.89
C SER A 247 26.00 8.15 -4.26
N ASP A 248 26.14 6.83 -4.39
CA ASP A 248 26.38 6.17 -5.67
C ASP A 248 25.12 6.25 -6.54
N THR A 249 25.23 6.84 -7.75
CA THR A 249 24.09 7.01 -8.67
C THR A 249 23.50 5.69 -9.14
N ARG A 250 24.26 4.59 -9.14
CA ARG A 250 23.80 3.24 -9.48
C ARG A 250 22.86 2.67 -8.41
N ILE A 251 22.99 3.13 -7.16
CA ILE A 251 22.18 2.71 -6.02
C ILE A 251 21.05 3.73 -5.78
N GLY A 252 21.40 5.03 -5.62
CA GLY A 252 20.47 6.11 -5.29
C GLY A 252 19.95 6.03 -3.86
N ARG A 253 19.36 7.13 -3.39
CA ARG A 253 19.02 7.34 -1.96
C ARG A 253 17.66 6.79 -1.52
N LYS A 254 16.76 6.45 -2.46
CA LYS A 254 15.37 6.06 -2.15
C LYS A 254 15.32 4.62 -1.63
N PHE A 255 14.40 4.35 -0.67
CA PHE A 255 14.17 3.04 -0.07
C PHE A 255 15.37 2.41 0.65
N LEU A 256 16.26 3.23 1.21
CA LEU A 256 17.40 2.81 2.01
C LEU A 256 17.26 3.18 3.50
N TYR A 257 16.05 3.48 3.97
CA TYR A 257 15.81 3.84 5.37
C TYR A 257 15.55 2.58 6.19
N PRO A 258 16.40 2.27 7.18
CA PRO A 258 16.15 1.18 8.10
C PRO A 258 14.99 1.55 9.05
N GLY A 259 14.32 0.55 9.56
CA GLY A 259 13.20 0.72 10.50
C GLY A 259 12.78 -0.62 11.08
N ILE A 260 11.53 -0.71 11.48
CA ILE A 260 10.95 -1.89 12.13
C ILE A 260 10.23 -2.84 11.17
N GLY A 261 10.66 -2.90 9.93
CA GLY A 261 10.02 -3.68 8.87
C GLY A 261 8.97 -2.92 8.10
N TYR A 262 8.56 -3.49 6.98
CA TYR A 262 7.48 -2.97 6.14
C TYR A 262 6.17 -3.73 6.39
N GLY A 263 5.06 -3.05 6.14
CA GLY A 263 3.70 -3.57 6.13
C GLY A 263 2.91 -3.02 4.95
N GLY A 264 1.62 -2.86 5.13
CA GLY A 264 0.67 -2.38 4.13
C GLY A 264 0.14 -3.48 3.22
N SER A 265 -0.76 -3.10 2.34
CA SER A 265 -1.48 -4.01 1.45
C SER A 265 -0.68 -4.56 0.27
N CYS A 266 0.48 -3.96 -0.04
CA CYS A 266 1.18 -4.24 -1.28
C CYS A 266 2.41 -5.13 -1.08
N PHE A 267 3.44 -4.65 -0.37
CA PHE A 267 4.72 -5.35 -0.28
C PHE A 267 4.61 -6.77 0.27
N PRO A 268 3.98 -7.01 1.45
CA PRO A 268 3.91 -8.36 1.99
C PRO A 268 3.16 -9.32 1.05
N LYS A 269 2.02 -8.87 0.51
CA LYS A 269 1.19 -9.67 -0.39
C LYS A 269 1.93 -9.99 -1.70
N ASP A 270 2.55 -8.99 -2.32
CA ASP A 270 3.14 -9.14 -3.65
C ASP A 270 4.44 -9.96 -3.60
N VAL A 271 5.25 -9.81 -2.55
CA VAL A 271 6.44 -10.65 -2.33
C VAL A 271 6.03 -12.10 -2.14
N LYS A 272 5.07 -12.40 -1.26
CA LYS A 272 4.55 -13.75 -1.01
C LYS A 272 3.95 -14.37 -2.28
N ALA A 273 3.14 -13.61 -3.02
CA ALA A 273 2.53 -14.06 -4.27
C ALA A 273 3.56 -14.38 -5.36
N LEU A 274 4.65 -13.59 -5.46
CA LEU A 274 5.70 -13.87 -6.43
C LEU A 274 6.52 -15.10 -6.04
N ILE A 275 6.83 -15.30 -4.75
CA ILE A 275 7.46 -16.53 -4.26
C ILE A 275 6.58 -17.74 -4.61
N LYS A 276 5.27 -17.65 -4.33
CA LYS A 276 4.33 -18.74 -4.62
C LYS A 276 4.21 -19.03 -6.12
N THR A 277 4.15 -17.98 -6.94
CA THR A 277 4.14 -18.14 -8.40
C THR A 277 5.40 -18.87 -8.90
N ALA A 278 6.56 -18.56 -8.34
CA ALA A 278 7.81 -19.25 -8.69
C ALA A 278 7.77 -20.74 -8.30
N GLU A 279 7.32 -21.05 -7.07
CA GLU A 279 7.17 -22.42 -6.59
C GLU A 279 6.24 -23.26 -7.47
N GLN A 280 5.08 -22.70 -7.86
CA GLN A 280 4.12 -23.34 -8.75
C GLN A 280 4.70 -23.64 -10.15
N ASN A 281 5.77 -22.92 -10.54
CA ASN A 281 6.51 -23.12 -11.79
C ASN A 281 7.86 -23.83 -11.58
N GLY A 282 8.08 -24.46 -10.43
CA GLY A 282 9.28 -25.25 -10.16
C GLY A 282 10.55 -24.41 -9.90
N TYR A 283 10.41 -23.13 -9.59
CA TYR A 283 11.54 -22.23 -9.33
C TYR A 283 11.54 -21.70 -7.89
N SER A 284 12.71 -21.63 -7.25
CA SER A 284 12.87 -21.10 -5.89
C SER A 284 13.40 -19.67 -5.90
N MET A 285 12.63 -18.73 -5.37
CA MET A 285 12.96 -17.31 -5.24
C MET A 285 13.79 -17.05 -3.97
N ARG A 286 15.03 -17.55 -3.91
CA ARG A 286 15.89 -17.48 -2.70
C ARG A 286 16.05 -16.08 -2.12
N VAL A 287 16.26 -15.07 -2.97
CA VAL A 287 16.44 -13.68 -2.52
C VAL A 287 15.18 -13.18 -1.83
N LEU A 288 14.00 -13.41 -2.42
CA LEU A 288 12.75 -12.92 -1.84
C LEU A 288 12.34 -13.68 -0.58
N SER A 289 12.66 -14.97 -0.49
CA SER A 289 12.46 -15.76 0.74
C SER A 289 13.27 -15.18 1.91
N ALA A 290 14.54 -14.84 1.67
CA ALA A 290 15.37 -14.16 2.67
C ALA A 290 14.85 -12.76 3.03
N VAL A 291 14.36 -12.00 2.04
CA VAL A 291 13.76 -10.67 2.26
C VAL A 291 12.55 -10.75 3.19
N GLU A 292 11.68 -11.73 2.99
CA GLU A 292 10.50 -11.95 3.83
C GLU A 292 10.90 -12.38 5.26
N GLU A 293 11.86 -13.29 5.38
CA GLU A 293 12.38 -13.73 6.68
C GLU A 293 12.96 -12.56 7.49
N VAL A 294 13.79 -11.72 6.87
CA VAL A 294 14.36 -10.52 7.52
C VAL A 294 13.23 -9.57 7.93
N ASN A 295 12.23 -9.37 7.09
CA ASN A 295 11.11 -8.47 7.40
C ASN A 295 10.29 -8.95 8.60
N GLU A 296 10.00 -10.24 8.69
CA GLU A 296 9.25 -10.81 9.83
C GLU A 296 10.04 -10.68 11.14
N GLN A 297 11.34 -10.93 11.11
CA GLN A 297 12.21 -10.74 12.27
C GLN A 297 12.26 -9.27 12.70
N GLN A 298 12.31 -8.36 11.73
CA GLN A 298 12.42 -6.92 11.97
C GLN A 298 11.20 -6.32 12.68
N LYS A 299 10.00 -6.86 12.47
CA LYS A 299 8.78 -6.41 13.16
C LYS A 299 8.87 -6.53 14.69
N SER A 300 9.80 -7.35 15.20
CA SER A 300 10.00 -7.57 16.64
C SER A 300 11.16 -6.78 17.25
N VAL A 301 11.97 -6.09 16.46
CA VAL A 301 13.23 -5.51 16.93
C VAL A 301 13.06 -4.48 18.06
N LEU A 302 12.00 -3.65 18.03
CA LEU A 302 11.72 -2.71 19.11
C LEU A 302 11.32 -3.41 20.40
N PHE A 303 10.57 -4.51 20.31
CA PHE A 303 10.22 -5.30 21.48
C PHE A 303 11.46 -5.93 22.15
N GLU A 304 12.40 -6.45 21.36
CA GLU A 304 13.64 -7.01 21.89
C GLU A 304 14.52 -5.92 22.53
N LYS A 305 14.59 -4.72 21.95
CA LYS A 305 15.27 -3.57 22.56
C LYS A 305 14.61 -3.15 23.89
N LEU A 306 13.28 -3.11 23.91
CA LEU A 306 12.50 -2.80 25.10
C LEU A 306 12.76 -3.83 26.21
N LYS A 307 12.71 -5.11 25.87
CA LYS A 307 13.00 -6.22 26.80
C LYS A 307 14.41 -6.12 27.39
N LYS A 308 15.40 -5.79 26.56
CA LYS A 308 16.77 -5.56 27.01
C LYS A 308 16.86 -4.35 27.93
N GLN A 309 16.18 -3.24 27.63
CA GLN A 309 16.17 -2.02 28.44
C GLN A 309 15.65 -2.25 29.87
N PHE A 310 14.67 -3.13 30.04
CA PHE A 310 14.06 -3.46 31.33
C PHE A 310 14.54 -4.81 31.91
N ASN A 311 15.64 -5.39 31.41
CA ASN A 311 16.19 -6.67 31.85
C ASN A 311 15.17 -7.82 31.86
N GLY A 312 14.19 -7.78 30.94
CA GLY A 312 13.13 -8.75 30.80
C GLY A 312 11.90 -8.50 31.67
N ASP A 313 11.93 -7.56 32.61
CA ASP A 313 10.80 -7.23 33.48
C ASP A 313 9.90 -6.17 32.84
N LEU A 314 8.90 -6.63 32.10
CA LEU A 314 7.93 -5.77 31.39
C LEU A 314 6.54 -5.77 32.07
N GLN A 315 6.32 -6.63 33.07
CA GLN A 315 5.03 -6.76 33.74
C GLN A 315 4.57 -5.42 34.35
N GLY A 316 3.38 -4.95 33.97
CA GLY A 316 2.79 -3.71 34.48
C GLY A 316 3.40 -2.42 33.96
N LYS A 317 4.42 -2.45 33.10
CA LYS A 317 4.97 -1.27 32.45
C LYS A 317 3.94 -0.59 31.56
N THR A 318 3.93 0.74 31.56
CA THR A 318 3.11 1.54 30.66
C THR A 318 3.94 1.97 29.46
N VAL A 319 3.53 1.55 28.27
CA VAL A 319 4.23 1.80 27.01
C VAL A 319 3.41 2.77 26.16
N ALA A 320 3.95 3.95 25.90
CA ALA A 320 3.42 4.88 24.91
C ALA A 320 3.83 4.43 23.51
N LEU A 321 2.90 4.44 22.57
CA LEU A 321 3.13 4.03 21.19
C LEU A 321 2.66 5.14 20.26
N TRP A 322 3.60 5.73 19.52
CA TRP A 322 3.34 6.74 18.52
C TRP A 322 3.35 6.13 17.12
N GLY A 323 2.18 6.10 16.50
CA GLY A 323 1.94 5.52 15.19
C GLY A 323 1.39 4.10 15.25
N LEU A 324 0.34 3.87 14.49
CA LEU A 324 -0.37 2.58 14.34
C LEU A 324 -0.38 2.13 12.88
N ALA A 325 -0.55 3.08 11.94
CA ALA A 325 -0.48 2.82 10.51
C ALA A 325 0.91 2.30 10.10
N PHE A 326 0.98 1.51 9.02
CA PHE A 326 2.25 0.96 8.55
C PHE A 326 3.24 2.03 8.03
N LYS A 327 2.73 3.21 7.67
CA LYS A 327 3.50 4.41 7.27
C LYS A 327 2.65 5.67 7.49
N PRO A 328 3.23 6.90 7.43
CA PRO A 328 2.46 8.14 7.49
C PRO A 328 1.51 8.33 6.31
N GLU A 329 0.55 9.25 6.47
CA GLU A 329 -0.42 9.70 5.47
C GLU A 329 -1.38 8.58 4.97
N THR A 330 -1.66 7.60 5.83
CA THR A 330 -2.66 6.54 5.60
C THR A 330 -3.22 6.03 6.93
N ASP A 331 -4.40 5.44 6.89
CA ASP A 331 -5.01 4.72 8.01
C ASP A 331 -4.81 3.18 7.90
N ASP A 332 -4.09 2.72 6.86
CA ASP A 332 -3.90 1.28 6.61
C ASP A 332 -3.00 0.62 7.66
N MET A 333 -3.56 -0.40 8.31
CA MET A 333 -2.86 -1.20 9.32
C MET A 333 -2.62 -2.65 8.88
N ARG A 334 -2.87 -3.00 7.62
CA ARG A 334 -2.61 -4.36 7.12
C ARG A 334 -1.13 -4.68 7.23
N GLU A 335 -0.80 -5.82 7.85
CA GLU A 335 0.60 -6.24 8.08
C GLU A 335 1.46 -5.17 8.79
N ALA A 336 0.85 -4.21 9.50
CA ALA A 336 1.58 -3.15 10.18
C ALA A 336 2.42 -3.70 11.33
N PRO A 337 3.71 -3.31 11.44
CA PRO A 337 4.56 -3.71 12.56
C PRO A 337 3.99 -3.35 13.93
N ALA A 338 3.17 -2.28 14.00
CA ALA A 338 2.47 -1.88 15.22
C ALA A 338 1.61 -2.98 15.81
N LEU A 339 0.90 -3.77 14.99
CA LEU A 339 0.05 -4.88 15.47
C LEU A 339 0.89 -5.97 16.14
N VAL A 340 1.99 -6.38 15.50
CA VAL A 340 2.91 -7.37 16.07
C VAL A 340 3.51 -6.89 17.39
N LEU A 341 3.86 -5.61 17.45
CA LEU A 341 4.41 -4.98 18.66
C LEU A 341 3.38 -4.93 19.79
N ILE A 342 2.15 -4.50 19.49
CA ILE A 342 1.05 -4.45 20.48
C ILE A 342 0.78 -5.84 21.05
N ASP A 343 0.66 -6.88 20.21
CA ASP A 343 0.40 -8.24 20.67
C ASP A 343 1.52 -8.71 21.64
N LYS A 344 2.79 -8.52 21.28
CA LYS A 344 3.93 -8.88 22.16
C LYS A 344 3.95 -8.09 23.47
N LEU A 345 3.60 -6.80 23.44
CA LEU A 345 3.54 -5.95 24.64
C LEU A 345 2.42 -6.42 25.58
N LEU A 346 1.24 -6.74 25.05
CA LEU A 346 0.13 -7.25 25.85
C LEU A 346 0.43 -8.63 26.43
N GLU A 347 1.05 -9.53 25.65
CA GLU A 347 1.52 -10.85 26.13
C GLU A 347 2.55 -10.73 27.26
N ALA A 348 3.42 -9.70 27.20
CA ALA A 348 4.39 -9.40 28.25
C ALA A 348 3.79 -8.69 29.49
N GLY A 349 2.47 -8.45 29.50
CA GLY A 349 1.78 -7.80 30.62
C GLY A 349 1.93 -6.28 30.68
N CYS A 350 2.31 -5.63 29.58
CA CYS A 350 2.37 -4.18 29.47
C CYS A 350 0.97 -3.56 29.33
N ARG A 351 0.83 -2.32 29.77
CA ARG A 351 -0.27 -1.43 29.44
C ARG A 351 0.14 -0.55 28.26
N VAL A 352 -0.62 -0.58 27.16
CA VAL A 352 -0.29 0.17 25.95
C VAL A 352 -1.20 1.40 25.83
N ARG A 353 -0.60 2.57 25.60
CA ARG A 353 -1.26 3.83 25.31
C ARG A 353 -0.82 4.29 23.92
N ALA A 354 -1.72 4.24 22.93
CA ALA A 354 -1.35 4.48 21.54
C ALA A 354 -2.04 5.73 20.97
N TYR A 355 -1.32 6.44 20.14
CA TYR A 355 -1.84 7.54 19.33
C TYR A 355 -1.38 7.42 17.88
N ASP A 356 -2.29 7.70 16.96
CA ASP A 356 -2.05 7.83 15.52
C ASP A 356 -3.01 8.87 14.93
N PRO A 357 -2.57 9.77 14.07
CA PRO A 357 -3.43 10.80 13.47
C PRO A 357 -4.60 10.29 12.64
N ALA A 358 -4.50 9.07 12.07
CA ALA A 358 -5.48 8.55 11.13
C ALA A 358 -5.98 7.14 11.48
N ALA A 359 -5.14 6.26 12.06
CA ALA A 359 -5.40 4.83 12.13
C ALA A 359 -6.10 4.35 13.42
N VAL A 360 -6.46 5.24 14.35
CA VAL A 360 -7.11 4.86 15.63
C VAL A 360 -8.39 4.04 15.40
N GLN A 361 -9.26 4.45 14.49
CA GLN A 361 -10.54 3.75 14.24
C GLN A 361 -10.30 2.38 13.60
N GLU A 362 -9.35 2.28 12.68
CA GLU A 362 -8.97 1.00 12.06
C GLU A 362 -8.33 0.05 13.09
N CYS A 363 -7.53 0.58 14.01
CA CYS A 363 -6.97 -0.20 15.11
C CYS A 363 -8.09 -0.74 16.03
N LYS A 364 -9.04 0.11 16.43
CA LYS A 364 -10.21 -0.32 17.22
C LYS A 364 -11.03 -1.40 16.53
N ARG A 365 -11.21 -1.29 15.22
CA ARG A 365 -11.89 -2.31 14.42
C ARG A 365 -11.18 -3.67 14.46
N ARG A 366 -9.84 -3.68 14.53
CA ARG A 366 -9.02 -4.91 14.50
C ARG A 366 -8.85 -5.57 15.86
N ILE A 367 -8.52 -4.79 16.88
CA ILE A 367 -8.14 -5.31 18.18
C ILE A 367 -9.10 -4.89 19.32
N GLY A 368 -10.16 -4.12 19.03
CA GLY A 368 -11.12 -3.64 20.03
C GLY A 368 -10.47 -2.69 21.03
N GLU A 369 -10.94 -2.75 22.28
CA GLU A 369 -10.50 -1.89 23.38
C GLU A 369 -9.39 -2.54 24.24
N LYS A 370 -8.50 -3.34 23.63
CA LYS A 370 -7.40 -4.01 24.34
C LYS A 370 -6.31 -3.05 24.82
N ILE A 371 -6.25 -1.85 24.24
CA ILE A 371 -5.28 -0.80 24.56
C ILE A 371 -6.01 0.52 24.81
N TYR A 372 -5.32 1.48 25.45
CA TYR A 372 -5.82 2.84 25.57
C TYR A 372 -5.51 3.62 24.30
N TYR A 373 -6.51 4.27 23.72
CA TYR A 373 -6.39 5.14 22.56
C TYR A 373 -6.36 6.59 23.00
N ALA A 374 -5.18 7.17 22.95
CA ALA A 374 -4.95 8.54 23.36
C ALA A 374 -5.58 9.56 22.40
N CYS A 375 -6.00 10.71 22.92
CA CYS A 375 -6.61 11.76 22.12
C CYS A 375 -5.55 12.59 21.34
N ASP A 376 -4.31 12.63 21.82
CA ASP A 376 -3.16 13.23 21.14
C ASP A 376 -1.86 12.55 21.57
N MET A 377 -0.74 13.00 20.98
CA MET A 377 0.57 12.40 21.24
C MET A 377 1.07 12.65 22.69
N TYR A 378 0.62 13.71 23.36
CA TYR A 378 1.02 14.00 24.74
C TYR A 378 0.19 13.21 25.76
N ASP A 379 -1.11 12.98 25.48
CA ASP A 379 -1.92 12.05 26.26
C ASP A 379 -1.36 10.62 26.20
N ALA A 380 -0.82 10.21 25.06
CA ALA A 380 -0.21 8.88 24.92
C ALA A 380 0.95 8.66 25.88
N VAL A 381 1.78 9.69 26.15
CA VAL A 381 2.99 9.57 26.97
C VAL A 381 2.75 9.83 28.46
N LEU A 382 1.53 10.17 28.88
CA LEU A 382 1.20 10.44 30.29
C LEU A 382 1.45 9.18 31.14
N ASP A 383 2.33 9.36 32.17
CA ASP A 383 2.78 8.30 33.08
C ASP A 383 3.39 7.06 32.39
N ALA A 384 3.87 7.21 31.14
CA ALA A 384 4.52 6.13 30.42
C ALA A 384 5.95 5.86 30.92
N ASP A 385 6.31 4.60 31.05
CA ASP A 385 7.68 4.15 31.36
C ASP A 385 8.60 4.28 30.14
N VAL A 386 8.04 4.23 28.93
CA VAL A 386 8.78 4.28 27.68
C VAL A 386 7.89 4.79 26.54
N LEU A 387 8.51 5.52 25.60
CA LEU A 387 7.90 5.89 24.33
C LEU A 387 8.51 5.07 23.19
N LEU A 388 7.67 4.39 22.42
CA LEU A 388 8.02 3.70 21.16
C LEU A 388 7.52 4.52 19.97
N LEU A 389 8.42 4.97 19.09
CA LEU A 389 8.06 5.56 17.82
C LEU A 389 7.97 4.46 16.74
N VAL A 390 6.79 4.24 16.22
CA VAL A 390 6.48 3.16 15.27
C VAL A 390 6.23 3.67 13.86
N THR A 391 5.56 4.83 13.73
CA THR A 391 5.29 5.46 12.43
C THR A 391 5.74 6.92 12.45
N GLU A 392 6.46 7.33 11.42
CA GLU A 392 7.13 8.64 11.35
C GLU A 392 6.22 9.77 10.85
N TRP A 393 5.06 9.98 11.46
CA TRP A 393 4.17 11.08 11.16
C TRP A 393 4.89 12.44 11.32
N LYS A 394 4.49 13.44 10.53
CA LYS A 394 5.12 14.76 10.53
C LYS A 394 5.04 15.43 11.89
N GLU A 395 3.92 15.29 12.61
CA GLU A 395 3.73 15.90 13.92
C GLU A 395 4.65 15.32 15.00
N PHE A 396 5.14 14.09 14.85
CA PHE A 396 6.08 13.49 15.78
C PHE A 396 7.52 14.00 15.61
N ARG A 397 7.83 14.76 14.55
CA ARG A 397 9.20 15.19 14.27
C ARG A 397 9.71 16.31 15.17
N LEU A 398 8.83 17.19 15.65
CA LEU A 398 9.18 18.33 16.49
C LEU A 398 8.23 18.42 17.69
N PRO A 399 8.18 17.42 18.57
CA PRO A 399 7.36 17.46 19.76
C PRO A 399 7.98 18.39 20.82
N SER A 400 7.18 18.79 21.80
CA SER A 400 7.72 19.49 22.98
C SER A 400 8.34 18.47 23.94
N TRP A 401 9.65 18.22 23.79
CA TRP A 401 10.40 17.33 24.68
C TRP A 401 10.36 17.78 26.15
N ALA A 402 10.24 19.09 26.42
CA ALA A 402 10.07 19.60 27.76
C ALA A 402 8.75 19.14 28.42
N VAL A 403 7.66 19.07 27.65
CA VAL A 403 6.38 18.53 28.13
C VAL A 403 6.52 17.03 28.34
N ILE A 404 7.00 16.29 27.33
CA ILE A 404 7.18 14.84 27.39
C ILE A 404 8.01 14.43 28.61
N LYS A 405 9.12 15.12 28.86
CA LYS A 405 9.99 14.85 30.01
C LYS A 405 9.29 15.01 31.36
N LYS A 406 8.31 15.91 31.44
CA LYS A 406 7.55 16.15 32.69
C LYS A 406 6.39 15.18 32.87
N THR A 407 5.85 14.63 31.77
CA THR A 407 4.65 13.81 31.80
C THR A 407 4.95 12.30 31.83
N MET A 408 6.09 11.87 31.29
CA MET A 408 6.54 10.47 31.36
C MET A 408 7.03 10.11 32.76
N ALA A 409 6.79 8.87 33.17
CA ALA A 409 7.34 8.29 34.41
C ALA A 409 8.86 8.06 34.29
N GLN A 410 9.34 7.65 33.13
CA GLN A 410 10.78 7.47 32.82
C GLN A 410 11.08 8.08 31.46
N GLN A 411 12.25 8.70 31.31
CA GLN A 411 12.69 9.39 30.09
C GLN A 411 13.40 8.40 29.15
N ILE A 412 12.65 7.42 28.60
CA ILE A 412 13.16 6.40 27.71
C ILE A 412 12.41 6.48 26.36
N VAL A 413 13.16 6.56 25.26
CA VAL A 413 12.62 6.62 23.91
C VAL A 413 13.28 5.55 23.03
N LEU A 414 12.48 4.71 22.41
CA LEU A 414 12.91 3.76 21.39
C LEU A 414 12.34 4.20 20.04
N ASP A 415 13.23 4.68 19.17
CA ASP A 415 12.87 5.22 17.86
C ASP A 415 13.02 4.15 16.76
N GLY A 416 11.90 3.61 16.31
CA GLY A 416 11.84 2.61 15.25
C GLY A 416 11.99 3.17 13.83
N ARG A 417 12.13 4.49 13.67
CA ARG A 417 12.18 5.18 12.38
C ARG A 417 13.40 6.09 12.19
N ASN A 418 14.24 6.19 13.21
CA ASN A 418 15.46 7.01 13.19
C ASN A 418 15.19 8.48 12.79
N ILE A 419 14.12 9.08 13.35
CA ILE A 419 13.77 10.48 13.01
C ILE A 419 14.39 11.50 13.95
N TYR A 420 14.94 11.07 15.08
CA TYR A 420 15.60 11.95 16.05
C TYR A 420 17.12 11.77 16.04
N ASP A 421 17.83 12.82 16.45
CA ASP A 421 19.27 12.75 16.65
C ASP A 421 19.60 12.21 18.06
N LYS A 422 20.47 11.19 18.12
CA LYS A 422 20.83 10.53 19.37
C LYS A 422 21.47 11.48 20.38
N LYS A 423 22.41 12.34 19.90
CA LYS A 423 23.12 13.25 20.76
C LYS A 423 22.19 14.31 21.35
N GLU A 424 21.29 14.84 20.53
CA GLU A 424 20.26 15.79 20.97
C GLU A 424 19.35 15.16 22.04
N MET A 425 18.90 13.93 21.84
CA MET A 425 18.04 13.24 22.80
C MET A 425 18.76 12.97 24.13
N GLU A 426 20.03 12.60 24.09
CA GLU A 426 20.87 12.40 25.28
C GLU A 426 21.13 13.73 26.02
N GLU A 427 21.37 14.84 25.31
CA GLU A 427 21.51 16.18 25.87
C GLU A 427 20.22 16.68 26.57
N LEU A 428 19.05 16.28 26.03
CA LEU A 428 17.75 16.51 26.66
C LEU A 428 17.49 15.62 27.89
N GLY A 429 18.35 14.64 28.13
CA GLY A 429 18.31 13.73 29.28
C GLY A 429 17.41 12.50 29.06
N PHE A 430 17.19 12.08 27.82
CA PHE A 430 16.53 10.83 27.51
C PHE A 430 17.53 9.67 27.32
N VAL A 431 17.17 8.50 27.79
CA VAL A 431 17.77 7.25 27.32
C VAL A 431 17.18 6.96 25.94
N TYR A 432 18.04 6.99 24.92
CA TYR A 432 17.58 6.91 23.53
C TYR A 432 18.17 5.71 22.81
N HIS A 433 17.31 4.90 22.24
CA HIS A 433 17.66 3.79 21.37
C HIS A 433 17.00 3.96 20.01
N CYS A 434 17.69 3.60 18.95
CA CYS A 434 17.19 3.62 17.58
C CYS A 434 17.62 2.37 16.82
N ILE A 435 17.44 2.33 15.51
CA ILE A 435 17.78 1.18 14.67
C ILE A 435 19.14 1.40 14.03
N GLY A 436 20.09 0.47 14.24
CA GLY A 436 21.38 0.45 13.56
C GLY A 436 22.42 1.42 14.12
N LYS A 437 22.31 1.76 15.44
CA LYS A 437 23.32 2.58 16.16
C LYS A 437 23.57 2.03 17.54
#